data_c767401c0bc9e877d3b45fe8682f3c1b
#
_entry.id   c767401c0bc9e877d3b45fe8682f3c1b
#
_cell.length_a   1.000
_cell.length_b   1.000
_cell.length_c   1.000
_cell.angle_alpha   90.00
_cell.angle_beta   90.00
_cell.angle_gamma   90.00
#
_symmetry.space_group_name_H-M   'P 1'
#
loop_
_entity.id
_entity.type
_entity.pdbx_description
1 polymer ?
#
loop_
_entity_poly.entity_id
_entity_poly.type
_entity_poly.pdbx_seq_one_letter_code
_entity_poly.pdbx_strand_id
1 'polypeptide(L)'
;MKKLPGSVFICTVACAALATMPLRAADAPQKNWTPPAQKIYAQKLSDETMAAHPELLSITLHGVPPGQANVYTMFAGSYPERIGNPDDPDDIDVSKKGITIIDPRWHRTNDTTKKFVVLMPMRDKSGENIGLVVYAFKNPENPNTSAAEKEYLAKATALRDSLAQKIATYKALFDPAK
;
A
#
# COMPACT_ATOMS: atom_id res chain seq x y z
N MET A 1 -41.71 -43.38 -64.77
CA MET A 1 -40.82 -42.22 -64.60
C MET A 1 -41.47 -41.31 -63.56
N LYS A 2 -41.02 -41.37 -62.28
CA LYS A 2 -41.50 -40.56 -61.16
C LYS A 2 -40.38 -39.58 -60.76
N LYS A 3 -40.65 -38.29 -60.86
CA LYS A 3 -39.78 -37.20 -60.46
C LYS A 3 -39.87 -37.03 -58.94
N LEU A 4 -38.75 -37.03 -58.23
CA LEU A 4 -38.61 -36.65 -56.80
C LEU A 4 -38.47 -35.13 -56.73
N PRO A 5 -39.05 -34.49 -55.69
CA PRO A 5 -38.87 -33.05 -55.49
C PRO A 5 -37.59 -32.83 -54.60
N GLY A 6 -36.81 -31.80 -55.01
CA GLY A 6 -35.65 -31.36 -54.29
C GLY A 6 -35.97 -30.62 -52.98
N SER A 7 -35.39 -31.05 -51.91
CA SER A 7 -35.43 -30.34 -50.62
C SER A 7 -34.38 -29.21 -50.58
N VAL A 8 -34.86 -27.99 -50.43
CA VAL A 8 -34.04 -26.83 -50.19
C VAL A 8 -33.75 -26.73 -48.68
N PHE A 9 -32.48 -26.92 -48.31
CA PHE A 9 -32.01 -26.67 -46.92
C PHE A 9 -31.75 -25.16 -46.78
N ILE A 10 -32.55 -24.50 -45.98
CA ILE A 10 -32.28 -23.11 -45.52
C ILE A 10 -31.39 -23.19 -44.29
N CYS A 11 -30.10 -22.83 -44.46
CA CYS A 11 -29.18 -22.63 -43.35
C CYS A 11 -29.47 -21.26 -42.69
N THR A 12 -30.13 -21.28 -41.55
CA THR A 12 -30.24 -20.11 -40.66
C THR A 12 -28.94 -19.93 -39.90
N VAL A 13 -28.16 -18.91 -40.27
CA VAL A 13 -26.98 -18.47 -39.50
C VAL A 13 -27.47 -17.67 -38.31
N ALA A 14 -27.40 -18.27 -37.13
CA ALA A 14 -27.64 -17.58 -35.86
C ALA A 14 -26.39 -16.73 -35.52
N CYS A 15 -26.45 -15.41 -35.74
CA CYS A 15 -25.47 -14.47 -35.21
C CYS A 15 -25.60 -14.40 -33.67
N ALA A 16 -24.72 -15.08 -32.97
CA ALA A 16 -24.54 -14.88 -31.52
C ALA A 16 -23.90 -13.51 -31.29
N ALA A 17 -24.67 -12.54 -30.83
CA ALA A 17 -24.17 -11.26 -30.36
C ALA A 17 -23.39 -11.50 -29.06
N LEU A 18 -22.05 -11.48 -29.10
CA LEU A 18 -21.20 -11.42 -27.95
C LEU A 18 -21.39 -10.05 -27.28
N ALA A 19 -22.18 -10.02 -26.21
CA ALA A 19 -22.27 -8.86 -25.34
C ALA A 19 -20.92 -8.68 -24.64
N THR A 20 -20.12 -7.73 -25.10
CA THR A 20 -18.93 -7.27 -24.41
C THR A 20 -19.39 -6.54 -23.15
N MET A 21 -19.35 -7.23 -22.02
CA MET A 21 -19.51 -6.56 -20.72
C MET A 21 -18.30 -5.62 -20.53
N PRO A 22 -18.51 -4.33 -20.25
CA PRO A 22 -17.41 -3.44 -19.92
C PRO A 22 -16.74 -3.98 -18.65
N LEU A 23 -15.43 -4.19 -18.71
CA LEU A 23 -14.60 -4.48 -17.53
C LEU A 23 -14.73 -3.27 -16.61
N ARG A 24 -15.51 -3.43 -15.53
CA ARG A 24 -15.66 -2.38 -14.54
C ARG A 24 -14.30 -2.24 -13.85
N ALA A 25 -13.64 -1.10 -14.02
CA ALA A 25 -12.47 -0.77 -13.21
C ALA A 25 -12.91 -0.89 -11.75
N ALA A 26 -12.12 -1.62 -10.96
CA ALA A 26 -12.37 -1.71 -9.52
C ALA A 26 -12.41 -0.26 -8.98
N ASP A 27 -13.52 0.11 -8.36
CA ASP A 27 -13.67 1.44 -7.77
C ASP A 27 -12.53 1.64 -6.77
N ALA A 28 -11.87 2.81 -6.83
CA ALA A 28 -10.85 3.16 -5.85
C ALA A 28 -11.45 3.05 -4.43
N PRO A 29 -10.72 2.53 -3.44
CA PRO A 29 -11.26 2.37 -2.10
C PRO A 29 -11.78 3.69 -1.58
N GLN A 30 -12.99 3.66 -1.00
CA GLN A 30 -13.58 4.85 -0.42
C GLN A 30 -12.73 5.31 0.77
N LYS A 31 -12.25 6.55 0.73
CA LYS A 31 -11.46 7.12 1.82
C LYS A 31 -12.27 7.16 3.12
N ASN A 32 -11.64 6.79 4.22
CA ASN A 32 -12.22 6.83 5.56
C ASN A 32 -11.72 8.03 6.38
N TRP A 33 -10.77 8.81 5.82
CA TRP A 33 -10.26 10.04 6.42
C TRP A 33 -9.86 11.05 5.34
N THR A 34 -10.04 12.35 5.67
CA THR A 34 -9.62 13.47 4.82
C THR A 34 -8.49 14.22 5.49
N PRO A 35 -7.32 14.34 4.87
CA PRO A 35 -6.21 15.09 5.43
C PRO A 35 -6.53 16.58 5.49
N PRO A 36 -5.92 17.33 6.43
CA PRO A 36 -5.96 18.79 6.41
C PRO A 36 -5.44 19.36 5.09
N ALA A 37 -5.91 20.54 4.70
CA ALA A 37 -5.44 21.21 3.47
C ALA A 37 -3.95 21.58 3.54
N GLN A 38 -3.43 21.87 4.71
CA GLN A 38 -2.03 22.15 4.97
C GLN A 38 -1.22 20.86 5.14
N LYS A 39 0.03 20.85 4.64
CA LYS A 39 0.94 19.73 4.85
C LYS A 39 1.16 19.48 6.34
N ILE A 40 0.94 18.28 6.80
CA ILE A 40 1.24 17.86 8.18
C ILE A 40 2.69 17.43 8.33
N TYR A 41 3.21 17.45 9.57
CA TYR A 41 4.60 17.10 9.86
C TYR A 41 4.96 15.66 9.43
N ALA A 42 4.04 14.72 9.57
CA ALA A 42 4.23 13.35 9.07
C ALA A 42 4.53 13.31 7.56
N GLN A 43 3.85 14.13 6.76
CA GLN A 43 4.11 14.18 5.32
C GLN A 43 5.50 14.78 5.02
N LYS A 44 5.92 15.80 5.76
CA LYS A 44 7.28 16.34 5.66
C LYS A 44 8.33 15.27 5.98
N LEU A 45 8.14 14.50 7.04
CA LEU A 45 9.05 13.41 7.39
C LEU A 45 9.12 12.34 6.30
N SER A 46 7.99 11.99 5.69
CA SER A 46 7.94 11.06 4.56
C SER A 46 8.73 11.59 3.36
N ASP A 47 8.52 12.85 3.01
CA ASP A 47 9.20 13.50 1.87
C ASP A 47 10.72 13.55 2.09
N GLU A 48 11.15 13.95 3.31
CA GLU A 48 12.58 13.98 3.69
C GLU A 48 13.20 12.58 3.65
N THR A 49 12.48 11.57 4.12
CA THR A 49 12.97 10.18 4.11
C THR A 49 13.14 9.71 2.66
N MET A 50 12.18 9.94 1.80
CA MET A 50 12.29 9.59 0.38
C MET A 50 13.44 10.30 -0.32
N ALA A 51 13.65 11.59 -0.02
CA ALA A 51 14.75 12.36 -0.61
C ALA A 51 16.12 11.85 -0.16
N ALA A 52 16.25 11.38 1.07
CA ALA A 52 17.52 10.90 1.64
C ALA A 52 17.83 9.43 1.28
N HIS A 53 16.83 8.65 0.85
CA HIS A 53 16.91 7.19 0.68
C HIS A 53 16.46 6.75 -0.72
N PRO A 54 17.31 6.92 -1.76
CA PRO A 54 16.96 6.59 -3.15
C PRO A 54 16.73 5.07 -3.39
N GLU A 55 17.11 4.22 -2.45
CA GLU A 55 16.83 2.79 -2.46
C GLU A 55 15.37 2.46 -2.13
N LEU A 56 14.61 3.41 -1.55
CA LEU A 56 13.18 3.25 -1.32
C LEU A 56 12.39 3.47 -2.62
N LEU A 57 11.34 2.69 -2.78
CA LEU A 57 10.23 2.95 -3.70
C LEU A 57 9.17 3.79 -3.02
N SER A 58 8.93 3.53 -1.74
CA SER A 58 7.94 4.28 -0.97
C SER A 58 8.15 4.14 0.53
N ILE A 59 7.62 5.12 1.24
CA ILE A 59 7.31 5.09 2.66
C ILE A 59 5.85 5.45 2.85
N THR A 60 5.14 4.76 3.74
CA THR A 60 3.78 5.15 4.15
C THR A 60 3.64 5.07 5.67
N LEU A 61 2.90 6.02 6.24
CA LEU A 61 2.64 6.13 7.68
C LEU A 61 1.15 5.95 7.93
N HIS A 62 0.82 5.06 8.85
CA HIS A 62 -0.53 4.62 9.12
C HIS A 62 -0.86 4.67 10.61
N GLY A 63 -2.13 4.84 10.92
CA GLY A 63 -2.65 4.85 12.29
C GLY A 63 -4.03 5.50 12.37
N VAL A 64 -4.41 5.88 13.59
CA VAL A 64 -5.71 6.50 13.88
C VAL A 64 -5.54 8.01 14.04
N PRO A 65 -6.01 8.85 13.10
CA PRO A 65 -5.87 10.30 13.18
C PRO A 65 -6.49 10.88 14.47
N PRO A 66 -5.93 11.96 15.03
CA PRO A 66 -6.48 12.59 16.22
C PRO A 66 -7.97 12.94 16.06
N GLY A 67 -8.75 12.68 17.12
CA GLY A 67 -10.20 12.93 17.12
C GLY A 67 -11.03 11.83 16.42
N GLN A 68 -10.39 10.81 15.85
CA GLN A 68 -11.06 9.66 15.30
C GLN A 68 -10.99 8.48 16.28
N ALA A 69 -11.99 7.59 16.21
CA ALA A 69 -11.98 6.34 16.97
C ALA A 69 -12.04 5.16 15.99
N ASN A 70 -11.06 4.26 16.08
CA ASN A 70 -10.99 3.04 15.25
C ASN A 70 -10.91 3.27 13.72
N VAL A 71 -10.53 4.47 13.27
CA VAL A 71 -10.32 4.80 11.85
C VAL A 71 -8.86 4.61 11.53
N TYR A 72 -8.47 3.37 11.21
CA TYR A 72 -7.12 3.05 10.75
C TYR A 72 -6.97 3.47 9.30
N THR A 73 -5.95 4.29 8.99
CA THR A 73 -5.77 4.89 7.66
C THR A 73 -4.32 5.23 7.38
N MET A 74 -3.95 5.21 6.12
CA MET A 74 -2.73 5.85 5.65
C MET A 74 -2.90 7.37 5.76
N PHE A 75 -2.18 8.02 6.67
CA PHE A 75 -2.29 9.47 6.89
C PHE A 75 -1.17 10.29 6.26
N ALA A 76 -0.05 9.67 5.88
CA ALA A 76 1.05 10.31 5.15
C ALA A 76 1.86 9.29 4.34
N GLY A 77 2.60 9.75 3.33
CA GLY A 77 3.49 8.89 2.56
C GLY A 77 3.69 9.30 1.11
N SER A 78 4.35 8.44 0.36
CA SER A 78 4.80 8.67 -1.02
C SER A 78 3.69 8.57 -2.08
N TYR A 79 2.48 8.19 -1.69
CA TYR A 79 1.33 8.03 -2.58
C TYR A 79 0.21 9.00 -2.18
N PRO A 80 0.23 10.26 -2.63
CA PRO A 80 -0.75 11.28 -2.23
C PRO A 80 -2.20 10.86 -2.48
N GLU A 81 -2.43 10.12 -3.56
CA GLU A 81 -3.75 9.63 -3.94
C GLU A 81 -4.31 8.57 -2.97
N ARG A 82 -3.43 7.91 -2.21
CA ARG A 82 -3.80 6.88 -1.23
C ARG A 82 -4.00 7.43 0.18
N ILE A 83 -3.60 8.67 0.45
CA ILE A 83 -3.81 9.28 1.77
C ILE A 83 -5.30 9.32 2.08
N GLY A 84 -5.66 8.80 3.25
CA GLY A 84 -7.04 8.63 3.70
C GLY A 84 -7.69 7.31 3.31
N ASN A 85 -6.99 6.42 2.61
CA ASN A 85 -7.50 5.07 2.38
C ASN A 85 -7.49 4.27 3.68
N PRO A 86 -8.50 3.40 3.89
CA PRO A 86 -8.51 2.49 5.02
C PRO A 86 -7.33 1.53 4.97
N ASP A 87 -6.83 1.17 6.15
CA ASP A 87 -5.76 0.19 6.31
C ASP A 87 -6.28 -1.24 6.07
N ASP A 88 -5.41 -2.08 5.54
CA ASP A 88 -5.64 -3.51 5.41
C ASP A 88 -5.53 -4.22 6.79
N PRO A 89 -6.05 -5.44 6.96
CA PRO A 89 -6.00 -6.15 8.23
C PRO A 89 -4.60 -6.36 8.81
N ASP A 90 -3.60 -6.59 7.97
CA ASP A 90 -2.20 -6.73 8.37
C ASP A 90 -1.59 -5.39 8.83
N ASP A 91 -1.93 -4.28 8.21
CA ASP A 91 -1.56 -2.93 8.66
C ASP A 91 -2.10 -2.66 10.08
N ILE A 92 -3.36 -3.02 10.31
CA ILE A 92 -4.01 -2.89 11.62
C ILE A 92 -3.35 -3.79 12.66
N ASP A 93 -2.98 -5.01 12.29
CA ASP A 93 -2.31 -5.95 13.18
C ASP A 93 -0.92 -5.45 13.60
N VAL A 94 -0.14 -4.89 12.67
CA VAL A 94 1.16 -4.27 12.99
C VAL A 94 0.96 -3.09 13.95
N SER A 95 0.00 -2.21 13.65
CA SER A 95 -0.30 -1.03 14.49
C SER A 95 -0.70 -1.42 15.91
N LYS A 96 -1.57 -2.42 16.06
CA LYS A 96 -2.15 -2.82 17.36
C LYS A 96 -1.23 -3.75 18.16
N LYS A 97 -0.64 -4.74 17.48
CA LYS A 97 0.10 -5.83 18.14
C LYS A 97 1.58 -5.54 18.27
N GLY A 98 2.09 -4.53 17.55
CA GLY A 98 3.51 -4.20 17.55
C GLY A 98 4.39 -5.26 16.87
N ILE A 99 3.82 -6.05 15.96
CA ILE A 99 4.54 -7.07 15.20
C ILE A 99 5.21 -6.46 13.97
N THR A 100 6.16 -7.18 13.38
CA THR A 100 6.78 -6.82 12.11
C THR A 100 6.45 -7.90 11.07
N ILE A 101 6.04 -7.46 9.88
CA ILE A 101 5.78 -8.33 8.74
C ILE A 101 6.84 -8.05 7.68
N ILE A 102 7.46 -9.11 7.18
CA ILE A 102 8.43 -9.06 6.08
C ILE A 102 7.76 -9.70 4.88
N ASP A 103 7.61 -8.94 3.81
CA ASP A 103 7.01 -9.42 2.57
C ASP A 103 7.94 -9.18 1.37
N PRO A 104 8.72 -10.19 0.97
CA PRO A 104 9.65 -10.07 -0.15
C PRO A 104 8.95 -9.87 -1.49
N ARG A 105 7.65 -10.09 -1.57
CA ARG A 105 6.87 -10.03 -2.81
C ARG A 105 5.65 -9.12 -2.74
N TRP A 106 5.36 -8.54 -1.58
CA TRP A 106 4.17 -7.73 -1.34
C TRP A 106 2.87 -8.43 -1.78
N HIS A 107 2.68 -9.70 -1.38
CA HIS A 107 1.54 -10.55 -1.75
C HIS A 107 1.33 -10.72 -3.27
N ARG A 108 2.24 -10.26 -4.13
CA ARG A 108 2.05 -10.17 -5.57
C ARG A 108 3.22 -10.75 -6.35
N THR A 109 3.08 -11.97 -6.79
CA THR A 109 4.09 -12.62 -7.65
C THR A 109 4.15 -12.02 -9.06
N ASN A 110 3.05 -11.38 -9.51
CA ASN A 110 2.91 -10.80 -10.86
C ASN A 110 3.20 -9.30 -10.92
N ASP A 111 3.66 -8.68 -9.83
CA ASP A 111 4.00 -7.27 -9.80
C ASP A 111 5.18 -7.00 -10.74
N THR A 112 5.03 -6.06 -11.67
CA THR A 112 6.09 -5.65 -12.60
C THR A 112 7.21 -4.89 -11.89
N THR A 113 6.88 -4.18 -10.82
CA THR A 113 7.85 -3.48 -9.98
C THR A 113 8.30 -4.40 -8.85
N LYS A 114 9.53 -4.92 -8.96
CA LYS A 114 10.10 -5.78 -7.93
C LYS A 114 10.48 -4.96 -6.70
N LYS A 115 9.91 -5.33 -5.57
CA LYS A 115 10.09 -4.64 -4.29
C LYS A 115 10.14 -5.63 -3.14
N PHE A 116 10.82 -5.21 -2.08
CA PHE A 116 10.84 -5.88 -0.79
C PHE A 116 10.14 -4.96 0.22
N VAL A 117 9.11 -5.45 0.89
CA VAL A 117 8.31 -4.61 1.80
C VAL A 117 8.47 -5.06 3.23
N VAL A 118 8.64 -4.10 4.13
CA VAL A 118 8.70 -4.32 5.57
C VAL A 118 7.65 -3.42 6.22
N LEU A 119 6.68 -4.05 6.88
CA LEU A 119 5.69 -3.39 7.71
C LEU A 119 6.14 -3.50 9.17
N MET A 120 6.28 -2.38 9.87
CA MET A 120 6.79 -2.44 11.24
C MET A 120 6.16 -1.36 12.12
N PRO A 121 6.12 -1.59 13.45
CA PRO A 121 5.61 -0.60 14.37
C PRO A 121 6.34 0.72 14.19
N MET A 122 5.61 1.80 13.95
CA MET A 122 6.13 3.15 14.01
C MET A 122 6.37 3.52 15.48
N ARG A 123 7.52 4.07 15.77
CA ARG A 123 7.91 4.44 17.12
C ARG A 123 8.05 5.94 17.23
N ASP A 124 7.76 6.48 18.41
CA ASP A 124 8.16 7.83 18.79
C ASP A 124 9.51 7.84 19.50
N LYS A 125 9.96 9.02 19.92
CA LYS A 125 11.23 9.23 20.59
C LYS A 125 11.35 8.48 21.92
N SER A 126 10.24 8.16 22.58
CA SER A 126 10.23 7.36 23.81
C SER A 126 10.31 5.86 23.56
N GLY A 127 10.16 5.44 22.31
CA GLY A 127 10.10 4.04 21.89
C GLY A 127 8.68 3.44 21.89
N GLU A 128 7.66 4.24 22.21
CA GLU A 128 6.28 3.78 22.21
C GLU A 128 5.82 3.43 20.79
N ASN A 129 4.99 2.39 20.68
CA ASN A 129 4.33 2.02 19.45
C ASN A 129 3.17 2.99 19.19
N ILE A 130 3.29 3.78 18.11
CA ILE A 130 2.34 4.85 17.78
C ILE A 130 1.63 4.61 16.43
N GLY A 131 1.75 3.43 15.85
CA GLY A 131 1.13 3.10 14.58
C GLY A 131 2.00 2.20 13.73
N LEU A 132 1.87 2.32 12.42
CA LEU A 132 2.61 1.54 11.43
C LEU A 132 3.43 2.45 10.52
N VAL A 133 4.65 2.03 10.20
CA VAL A 133 5.42 2.52 9.06
C VAL A 133 5.70 1.37 8.10
N VAL A 134 5.48 1.61 6.80
CA VAL A 134 5.79 0.65 5.74
C VAL A 134 6.93 1.20 4.89
N TYR A 135 7.96 0.40 4.71
CA TYR A 135 9.06 0.67 3.79
C TYR A 135 9.00 -0.31 2.62
N ALA A 136 8.87 0.19 1.41
CA ALA A 136 9.05 -0.61 0.20
C ALA A 136 10.40 -0.28 -0.42
N PHE A 137 11.29 -1.26 -0.47
CA PHE A 137 12.61 -1.13 -1.08
C PHE A 137 12.59 -1.58 -2.54
N LYS A 138 13.41 -0.96 -3.37
CA LYS A 138 13.73 -1.47 -4.71
C LYS A 138 14.41 -2.82 -4.57
N ASN A 139 13.91 -3.82 -5.28
CA ASN A 139 14.46 -5.18 -5.26
C ASN A 139 14.53 -5.77 -6.68
N PRO A 140 15.34 -5.15 -7.59
CA PRO A 140 15.35 -5.49 -9.00
C PRO A 140 15.72 -6.94 -9.26
N GLU A 141 16.65 -7.49 -8.49
CA GLU A 141 17.07 -8.90 -8.59
C GLU A 141 16.04 -9.87 -7.99
N ASN A 142 15.05 -9.33 -7.29
CA ASN A 142 13.97 -10.07 -6.65
C ASN A 142 14.46 -11.27 -5.79
N PRO A 143 15.53 -11.13 -4.99
CA PRO A 143 15.94 -12.22 -4.11
C PRO A 143 14.86 -12.47 -3.06
N ASN A 144 14.54 -13.75 -2.87
CA ASN A 144 13.65 -14.23 -1.83
C ASN A 144 14.42 -15.27 -0.99
N THR A 145 15.39 -14.77 -0.23
CA THR A 145 16.30 -15.59 0.58
C THR A 145 16.33 -15.06 2.01
N SER A 146 16.70 -15.91 2.95
CA SER A 146 16.89 -15.51 4.35
C SER A 146 17.96 -14.43 4.53
N ALA A 147 18.92 -14.36 3.63
CA ALA A 147 19.92 -13.29 3.63
C ALA A 147 19.29 -11.94 3.25
N ALA A 148 18.45 -11.90 2.20
CA ALA A 148 17.71 -10.70 1.80
C ALA A 148 16.75 -10.26 2.90
N GLU A 149 16.03 -11.18 3.53
CA GLU A 149 15.14 -10.87 4.66
C GLU A 149 15.87 -10.17 5.79
N LYS A 150 17.03 -10.69 6.21
CA LYS A 150 17.86 -10.07 7.24
C LYS A 150 18.37 -8.69 6.84
N GLU A 151 18.81 -8.54 5.60
CA GLU A 151 19.33 -7.28 5.07
C GLU A 151 18.24 -6.19 5.07
N TYR A 152 17.07 -6.48 4.48
CA TYR A 152 15.99 -5.49 4.39
C TYR A 152 15.37 -5.19 5.75
N LEU A 153 15.28 -6.18 6.65
CA LEU A 153 14.86 -5.92 8.03
C LEU A 153 15.83 -4.98 8.75
N ALA A 154 17.14 -5.17 8.60
CA ALA A 154 18.13 -4.30 9.20
C ALA A 154 18.04 -2.86 8.66
N LYS A 155 17.89 -2.69 7.33
CA LYS A 155 17.68 -1.38 6.70
C LYS A 155 16.41 -0.70 7.21
N ALA A 156 15.28 -1.41 7.23
CA ALA A 156 14.02 -0.89 7.72
C ALA A 156 14.08 -0.49 9.20
N THR A 157 14.77 -1.29 10.02
CA THR A 157 14.97 -1.00 11.44
C THR A 157 15.76 0.30 11.63
N ALA A 158 16.86 0.49 10.90
CA ALA A 158 17.66 1.71 10.97
C ALA A 158 16.86 2.95 10.54
N LEU A 159 16.05 2.84 9.48
CA LEU A 159 15.16 3.91 9.02
C LEU A 159 14.11 4.25 10.07
N ARG A 160 13.42 3.25 10.64
CA ARG A 160 12.43 3.44 11.71
C ARG A 160 13.05 4.12 12.93
N ASP A 161 14.22 3.67 13.37
CA ASP A 161 14.88 4.23 14.55
C ASP A 161 15.33 5.67 14.32
N SER A 162 15.81 6.00 13.11
CA SER A 162 16.08 7.37 12.70
C SER A 162 14.81 8.24 12.65
N LEU A 163 13.72 7.71 12.12
CA LEU A 163 12.43 8.38 12.08
C LEU A 163 11.91 8.65 13.51
N ALA A 164 12.00 7.67 14.39
CA ALA A 164 11.55 7.77 15.78
C ALA A 164 12.19 8.95 16.52
N GLN A 165 13.47 9.23 16.30
CA GLN A 165 14.16 10.37 16.93
C GLN A 165 13.55 11.73 16.55
N LYS A 166 12.88 11.80 15.41
CA LYS A 166 12.21 13.02 14.92
C LYS A 166 10.77 13.16 15.43
N ILE A 167 10.17 12.11 15.96
CA ILE A 167 8.77 12.08 16.40
C ILE A 167 8.72 12.26 17.92
N ALA A 168 8.36 13.45 18.38
CA ALA A 168 8.24 13.72 19.81
C ALA A 168 7.04 13.01 20.44
N THR A 169 5.89 12.99 19.72
CA THR A 169 4.66 12.30 20.12
C THR A 169 3.84 11.97 18.87
N TYR A 170 2.92 11.03 18.98
CA TYR A 170 1.98 10.74 17.89
C TYR A 170 1.21 11.97 17.40
N LYS A 171 0.72 12.78 18.34
CA LYS A 171 -0.03 14.00 18.01
C LYS A 171 0.78 14.99 17.17
N ALA A 172 2.07 15.13 17.44
CA ALA A 172 2.94 16.05 16.72
C ALA A 172 3.05 15.72 15.22
N LEU A 173 2.78 14.49 14.81
CA LEU A 173 2.76 14.10 13.40
C LEU A 173 1.70 14.85 12.58
N PHE A 174 0.64 15.32 13.24
CA PHE A 174 -0.48 16.01 12.59
C PHE A 174 -0.40 17.54 12.70
N ASP A 175 0.65 18.07 13.36
CA ASP A 175 0.91 19.51 13.39
C ASP A 175 1.27 20.02 11.98
N PRO A 176 1.03 21.30 11.67
CA PRO A 176 1.49 21.92 10.43
C PRO A 176 2.99 21.74 10.23
N ALA A 177 3.40 21.32 9.04
CA ALA A 177 4.81 21.26 8.67
C ALA A 177 5.41 22.67 8.66
N LYS A 178 6.50 22.86 9.40
CA LYS A 178 7.27 24.12 9.39
C LYS A 178 8.39 24.05 8.38
#